data_4b732c646d4ed296af623adf1aa7b3a4
#
_entry.id   4b732c646d4ed296af623adf1aa7b3a4
#
_cell.length_a   1.000
_cell.length_b   1.000
_cell.length_c   1.000
_cell.angle_alpha   90.00
_cell.angle_beta   90.00
_cell.angle_gamma   90.00
#
_symmetry.space_group_name_H-M   'P 1'
#
loop_
_entity.id
_entity.type
_entity.pdbx_description
1 polymer ?
#
loop_
_entity_poly.entity_id
_entity_poly.type
_entity_poly.pdbx_seq_one_letter_code
_entity_poly.pdbx_strand_id
1 'polypeptide(L)'
;WWEHMDDHHRTVWWDAASDVWAYLQSRTDITVIHLVRENLLRQKLSAEVAKATRVWGKTEGVSGPAEKPQVALDPEICRRDFAAKERMRREAETRFEDHDTLRVAYESLAGSPQNTLARIQRFLAVGTEELETPKKKQETRPLDKAIANYSELNDALADTSWSRFFDE
;
A
#
# COMPACT_ATOMS: atom_id res chain seq x y z
N TRP A 1 -1.02 17.95 -6.06
CA TRP A 1 -1.07 17.05 -7.23
C TRP A 1 -1.87 15.77 -6.98
N TRP A 2 -2.04 15.30 -5.74
CA TRP A 2 -2.81 14.11 -5.39
C TRP A 2 -4.27 14.40 -5.05
N GLU A 3 -4.63 15.66 -4.84
CA GLU A 3 -5.95 16.09 -4.36
C GLU A 3 -7.07 16.03 -5.41
N HIS A 4 -6.73 15.79 -6.69
CA HIS A 4 -7.68 15.79 -7.81
C HIS A 4 -7.71 14.47 -8.59
N MET A 5 -7.09 13.42 -8.09
CA MET A 5 -7.21 12.09 -8.69
C MET A 5 -8.41 11.37 -8.06
N ASP A 6 -9.59 11.61 -8.61
CA ASP A 6 -10.73 10.72 -8.43
C ASP A 6 -10.40 9.32 -8.99
N ASP A 7 -11.15 8.31 -8.58
CA ASP A 7 -10.90 6.91 -8.96
C ASP A 7 -10.85 6.68 -10.49
N HIS A 8 -11.41 7.61 -11.27
CA HIS A 8 -11.41 7.57 -12.73
C HIS A 8 -10.03 7.86 -13.33
N HIS A 9 -9.27 8.78 -12.76
CA HIS A 9 -7.91 9.10 -13.22
C HIS A 9 -6.87 8.03 -12.89
N ARG A 10 -7.08 7.23 -11.84
CA ARG A 10 -6.18 6.11 -11.50
C ARG A 10 -6.22 5.02 -12.55
N THR A 11 -7.40 4.72 -13.10
CA THR A 11 -7.59 3.73 -14.17
C THR A 11 -6.99 4.22 -15.49
N VAL A 12 -7.17 5.50 -15.82
CA VAL A 12 -6.67 6.10 -17.07
C VAL A 12 -5.14 6.09 -17.17
N TRP A 13 -4.42 6.30 -16.05
CA TRP A 13 -2.95 6.23 -16.06
C TRP A 13 -2.43 4.82 -16.34
N TRP A 14 -3.11 3.78 -15.84
CA TRP A 14 -2.74 2.40 -16.08
C TRP A 14 -3.03 1.97 -17.53
N ASP A 15 -4.12 2.45 -18.11
CA ASP A 15 -4.52 2.13 -19.49
C ASP A 15 -3.81 3.01 -20.53
N ALA A 16 -3.58 4.28 -20.24
CA ALA A 16 -2.92 5.22 -21.18
C ALA A 16 -1.41 4.99 -21.34
N ALA A 17 -0.81 4.14 -20.53
CA ALA A 17 0.61 3.83 -20.57
C ALA A 17 0.93 2.52 -21.32
N SER A 18 0.08 2.08 -22.26
CA SER A 18 0.23 0.81 -22.97
C SER A 18 1.62 0.63 -23.59
N ASP A 19 2.16 1.66 -24.23
CA ASP A 19 3.47 1.60 -24.87
C ASP A 19 4.62 1.50 -23.87
N VAL A 20 4.50 2.18 -22.71
CA VAL A 20 5.48 2.09 -21.62
C VAL A 20 5.46 0.70 -21.01
N TRP A 21 4.27 0.14 -20.79
CA TRP A 21 4.14 -1.22 -20.27
C TRP A 21 4.67 -2.27 -21.23
N ALA A 22 4.34 -2.17 -22.52
CA ALA A 22 4.86 -3.05 -23.56
C ALA A 22 6.39 -2.97 -23.65
N TYR A 23 6.96 -1.75 -23.56
CA TYR A 23 8.40 -1.56 -23.53
C TYR A 23 9.03 -2.21 -22.29
N LEU A 24 8.51 -1.95 -21.09
CA LEU A 24 9.03 -2.55 -19.85
C LEU A 24 8.94 -4.08 -19.88
N GLN A 25 7.84 -4.65 -20.37
CA GLN A 25 7.68 -6.10 -20.50
C GLN A 25 8.69 -6.72 -21.47
N SER A 26 9.07 -6.02 -22.55
CA SER A 26 10.05 -6.49 -23.51
C SER A 26 11.50 -6.47 -22.97
N ARG A 27 11.74 -5.78 -21.87
CA ARG A 27 13.07 -5.58 -21.27
C ARG A 27 13.26 -6.54 -20.10
N THR A 28 13.42 -7.82 -20.37
CA THR A 28 13.65 -8.86 -19.34
C THR A 28 14.99 -8.73 -18.62
N ASP A 29 15.85 -7.82 -19.08
CA ASP A 29 17.07 -7.39 -18.39
C ASP A 29 16.81 -6.41 -17.23
N ILE A 30 15.57 -5.92 -17.08
CA ILE A 30 15.16 -5.07 -15.96
C ILE A 30 14.79 -5.93 -14.75
N THR A 31 15.39 -5.66 -13.62
CA THR A 31 15.05 -6.23 -12.33
C THR A 31 13.89 -5.48 -11.69
N VAL A 32 12.90 -6.19 -11.17
CA VAL A 32 11.66 -5.63 -10.63
C VAL A 32 11.58 -5.80 -9.12
N ILE A 33 11.35 -4.71 -8.38
CA ILE A 33 10.95 -4.75 -6.97
C ILE A 33 9.46 -4.48 -6.88
N HIS A 34 8.67 -5.51 -6.58
CA HIS A 34 7.23 -5.40 -6.41
C HIS A 34 6.88 -5.15 -4.94
N LEU A 35 6.72 -3.88 -4.57
CA LEU A 35 6.28 -3.49 -3.23
C LEU A 35 4.76 -3.64 -3.11
N VAL A 36 4.32 -4.51 -2.22
CA VAL A 36 2.89 -4.78 -1.97
C VAL A 36 2.50 -4.41 -0.55
N ARG A 37 1.26 -3.98 -0.36
CA ARG A 37 0.64 -3.86 0.95
C ARG A 37 -0.29 -5.03 1.19
N GLU A 38 -0.03 -5.83 2.21
CA GLU A 38 -0.80 -7.06 2.47
C GLU A 38 -2.14 -6.75 3.14
N ASN A 39 -2.14 -5.89 4.15
CA ASN A 39 -3.37 -5.45 4.81
C ASN A 39 -3.96 -4.22 4.07
N LEU A 40 -4.94 -4.46 3.18
CA LEU A 40 -5.59 -3.41 2.39
C LEU A 40 -6.50 -2.52 3.24
N LEU A 41 -7.04 -3.03 4.36
CA LEU A 41 -7.83 -2.24 5.30
C LEU A 41 -6.95 -1.18 5.97
N ARG A 42 -5.75 -1.56 6.40
CA ARG A 42 -4.76 -0.61 6.93
C ARG A 42 -4.33 0.43 5.89
N GLN A 43 -4.23 0.02 4.62
CA GLN A 43 -3.94 0.95 3.54
C GLN A 43 -5.08 1.95 3.34
N LYS A 44 -6.32 1.48 3.31
CA LYS A 44 -7.52 2.32 3.16
C LYS A 44 -7.65 3.29 4.32
N LEU A 45 -7.55 2.79 5.56
CA LEU A 45 -7.59 3.61 6.78
C LEU A 45 -6.54 4.73 6.74
N SER A 46 -5.30 4.39 6.39
CA SER A 46 -4.21 5.39 6.29
C SER A 46 -4.51 6.48 5.28
N ALA A 47 -5.11 6.14 4.13
CA ALA A 47 -5.50 7.10 3.12
C ALA A 47 -6.64 8.02 3.59
N GLU A 48 -7.67 7.45 4.25
CA GLU A 48 -8.79 8.26 4.75
C GLU A 48 -8.38 9.17 5.93
N VAL A 49 -7.50 8.70 6.82
CA VAL A 49 -6.92 9.55 7.86
C VAL A 49 -6.07 10.68 7.23
N ALA A 50 -5.28 10.37 6.20
CA ALA A 50 -4.50 11.39 5.49
C ALA A 50 -5.38 12.45 4.83
N LYS A 51 -6.50 12.06 4.21
CA LYS A 51 -7.51 12.99 3.67
C LYS A 51 -8.11 13.86 4.76
N ALA A 52 -8.55 13.26 5.88
CA ALA A 52 -9.19 13.96 6.99
C ALA A 52 -8.24 14.98 7.67
N THR A 53 -6.96 14.62 7.78
CA THR A 53 -5.95 15.45 8.45
C THR A 53 -5.19 16.37 7.49
N ARG A 54 -5.30 16.13 6.17
CA ARG A 54 -4.48 16.74 5.10
C ARG A 54 -2.97 16.52 5.28
N VAL A 55 -2.59 15.47 6.01
CA VAL A 55 -1.19 15.08 6.26
C VAL A 55 -0.92 13.76 5.55
N TRP A 56 -0.17 13.79 4.47
CA TRP A 56 0.12 12.63 3.62
C TRP A 56 1.43 11.90 3.97
N GLY A 57 2.21 12.47 4.85
CA GLY A 57 3.45 11.86 5.31
C GLY A 57 3.85 12.38 6.68
N LYS A 58 4.46 11.52 7.48
CA LYS A 58 5.03 11.89 8.76
C LYS A 58 6.55 11.77 8.65
N THR A 59 7.23 12.91 8.85
CA THR A 59 8.68 12.96 8.92
C THR A 59 9.07 13.20 10.38
N GLU A 60 10.21 12.72 10.78
CA GLU A 60 10.74 12.96 12.12
C GLU A 60 10.89 14.49 12.36
N GLY A 61 10.45 14.96 13.51
CA GLY A 61 10.48 16.39 13.86
C GLY A 61 9.30 17.22 13.35
N VAL A 62 8.43 16.68 12.51
CA VAL A 62 7.18 17.35 12.09
C VAL A 62 6.02 16.84 12.94
N SER A 63 5.47 17.69 13.78
CA SER A 63 4.27 17.38 14.57
C SER A 63 3.07 17.32 13.64
N GLY A 64 2.44 16.15 13.56
CA GLY A 64 1.10 16.03 13.01
C GLY A 64 0.06 16.58 13.98
N PRO A 65 -1.24 16.58 13.61
CA PRO A 65 -2.30 16.98 14.53
C PRO A 65 -2.19 16.19 15.84
N ALA A 66 -2.41 16.88 16.95
CA ALA A 66 -2.30 16.30 18.31
C ALA A 66 -3.24 15.10 18.49
N GLU A 67 -4.38 15.12 17.81
CA GLU A 67 -5.36 14.05 17.84
C GLU A 67 -5.80 13.71 16.39
N LYS A 68 -5.79 12.42 16.08
CA LYS A 68 -6.26 11.93 14.79
C LYS A 68 -7.73 11.55 14.89
N PRO A 69 -8.58 12.01 13.95
CA PRO A 69 -9.99 11.63 13.95
C PRO A 69 -10.15 10.13 13.74
N GLN A 70 -11.23 9.57 14.28
CA GLN A 70 -11.75 8.31 13.76
C GLN A 70 -12.39 8.57 12.39
N VAL A 71 -12.29 7.59 11.49
CA VAL A 71 -12.88 7.67 10.16
C VAL A 71 -13.89 6.54 9.98
N ALA A 72 -15.04 6.85 9.41
CA ALA A 72 -15.98 5.83 8.97
C ALA A 72 -15.57 5.31 7.59
N LEU A 73 -15.62 3.99 7.40
CA LEU A 73 -15.32 3.33 6.14
C LEU A 73 -16.57 2.64 5.61
N ASP A 74 -16.99 3.00 4.42
CA ASP A 74 -18.12 2.36 3.73
C ASP A 74 -17.73 0.94 3.30
N PRO A 75 -18.47 -0.11 3.72
CA PRO A 75 -18.14 -1.50 3.40
C PRO A 75 -18.13 -1.79 1.88
N GLU A 76 -19.04 -1.20 1.11
CA GLU A 76 -19.12 -1.43 -0.33
C GLU A 76 -17.97 -0.76 -1.07
N ILE A 77 -17.59 0.43 -0.64
CA ILE A 77 -16.40 1.11 -1.16
C ILE A 77 -15.14 0.30 -0.82
N CYS A 78 -15.04 -0.27 0.40
CA CYS A 78 -13.94 -1.14 0.79
C CYS A 78 -13.86 -2.39 -0.08
N ARG A 79 -14.97 -3.10 -0.30
CA ARG A 79 -15.02 -4.30 -1.17
C ARG A 79 -14.52 -3.99 -2.57
N ARG A 80 -15.04 -2.92 -3.18
CA ARG A 80 -14.63 -2.49 -4.53
C ARG A 80 -13.15 -2.13 -4.59
N ASP A 81 -12.67 -1.38 -3.60
CA ASP A 81 -11.27 -0.93 -3.51
C ASP A 81 -10.30 -2.12 -3.35
N PHE A 82 -10.64 -3.06 -2.45
CA PHE A 82 -9.81 -4.24 -2.20
C PHE A 82 -9.77 -5.16 -3.43
N ALA A 83 -10.93 -5.44 -4.04
CA ALA A 83 -10.99 -6.23 -5.26
C ALA A 83 -10.18 -5.60 -6.41
N ALA A 84 -10.27 -4.28 -6.58
CA ALA A 84 -9.51 -3.55 -7.59
C ALA A 84 -8.00 -3.66 -7.33
N LYS A 85 -7.54 -3.46 -6.09
CA LYS A 85 -6.12 -3.56 -5.72
C LYS A 85 -5.57 -4.97 -5.86
N GLU A 86 -6.34 -5.99 -5.50
CA GLU A 86 -5.94 -7.39 -5.71
C GLU A 86 -5.85 -7.74 -7.20
N ARG A 87 -6.77 -7.23 -8.02
CA ARG A 87 -6.68 -7.38 -9.47
C ARG A 87 -5.43 -6.72 -10.02
N MET A 88 -5.19 -5.45 -9.69
CA MET A 88 -3.99 -4.72 -10.14
C MET A 88 -2.69 -5.40 -9.72
N ARG A 89 -2.67 -6.00 -8.51
CA ARG A 89 -1.50 -6.77 -8.06
C ARG A 89 -1.28 -8.01 -8.92
N ARG A 90 -2.33 -8.79 -9.20
CA ARG A 90 -2.22 -9.96 -10.08
C ARG A 90 -1.81 -9.57 -11.50
N GLU A 91 -2.36 -8.49 -12.03
CA GLU A 91 -1.99 -7.96 -13.35
C GLU A 91 -0.50 -7.56 -13.40
N ALA A 92 0.02 -6.92 -12.34
CA ALA A 92 1.43 -6.59 -12.25
C ALA A 92 2.31 -7.87 -12.17
N GLU A 93 1.92 -8.85 -11.36
CA GLU A 93 2.62 -10.14 -11.24
C GLU A 93 2.69 -10.87 -12.59
N THR A 94 1.57 -10.98 -13.32
CA THR A 94 1.54 -11.58 -14.65
C THR A 94 2.35 -10.78 -15.66
N ARG A 95 2.28 -9.45 -15.58
CA ARG A 95 2.99 -8.56 -16.51
C ARG A 95 4.51 -8.70 -16.45
N PHE A 96 5.03 -9.01 -15.28
CA PHE A 96 6.47 -9.12 -15.02
C PHE A 96 6.90 -10.55 -14.67
N GLU A 97 6.13 -11.57 -15.08
CA GLU A 97 6.43 -12.98 -14.77
C GLU A 97 7.75 -13.47 -15.36
N ASP A 98 8.18 -12.92 -16.49
CA ASP A 98 9.45 -13.24 -17.15
C ASP A 98 10.64 -12.42 -16.62
N HIS A 99 10.41 -11.53 -15.65
CA HIS A 99 11.47 -10.69 -15.07
C HIS A 99 12.00 -11.27 -13.77
N ASP A 100 13.26 -10.98 -13.48
CA ASP A 100 13.81 -11.22 -12.14
C ASP A 100 13.09 -10.28 -11.15
N THR A 101 12.19 -10.84 -10.33
CA THR A 101 11.26 -10.08 -9.50
C THR A 101 11.41 -10.41 -8.03
N LEU A 102 11.61 -9.38 -7.20
CA LEU A 102 11.56 -9.46 -5.75
C LEU A 102 10.26 -8.87 -5.21
N ARG A 103 9.40 -9.73 -4.67
CA ARG A 103 8.22 -9.27 -3.91
C ARG A 103 8.63 -8.84 -2.50
N VAL A 104 8.23 -7.62 -2.13
CA VAL A 104 8.48 -7.01 -0.83
C VAL A 104 7.16 -6.60 -0.20
N ALA A 105 6.84 -7.12 0.99
CA ALA A 105 5.69 -6.65 1.75
C ALA A 105 6.03 -5.32 2.45
N TYR A 106 5.14 -4.35 2.35
CA TYR A 106 5.27 -3.10 3.11
C TYR A 106 5.37 -3.34 4.62
N GLU A 107 4.62 -4.31 5.11
CA GLU A 107 4.60 -4.70 6.52
C GLU A 107 5.99 -5.16 6.99
N SER A 108 6.70 -5.94 6.17
CA SER A 108 8.08 -6.37 6.43
C SER A 108 9.05 -5.18 6.39
N LEU A 109 8.90 -4.29 5.41
CA LEU A 109 9.72 -3.09 5.31
C LEU A 109 9.52 -2.16 6.52
N ALA A 110 8.28 -2.04 7.00
CA ALA A 110 7.94 -1.17 8.11
C ALA A 110 8.25 -1.78 9.49
N GLY A 111 8.25 -3.11 9.61
CA GLY A 111 8.51 -3.84 10.86
C GLY A 111 9.98 -4.18 11.07
N SER A 112 10.70 -4.48 9.99
CA SER A 112 12.12 -4.84 10.00
C SER A 112 12.85 -4.20 8.82
N PRO A 113 13.00 -2.87 8.82
CA PRO A 113 13.52 -2.13 7.67
C PRO A 113 14.92 -2.59 7.27
N GLN A 114 15.85 -2.74 8.20
CA GLN A 114 17.24 -3.12 7.88
C GLN A 114 17.34 -4.49 7.20
N ASN A 115 16.62 -5.49 7.73
CA ASN A 115 16.60 -6.83 7.13
C ASN A 115 15.98 -6.82 5.72
N THR A 116 14.91 -6.05 5.55
CA THR A 116 14.22 -5.93 4.26
C THR A 116 15.08 -5.19 3.24
N LEU A 117 15.72 -4.10 3.65
CA LEU A 117 16.62 -3.33 2.79
C LEU A 117 17.87 -4.12 2.42
N ALA A 118 18.47 -4.86 3.35
CA ALA A 118 19.59 -5.75 3.06
C ALA A 118 19.20 -6.86 2.06
N ARG A 119 17.98 -7.38 2.12
CA ARG A 119 17.45 -8.33 1.14
C ARG A 119 17.30 -7.69 -0.24
N ILE A 120 16.79 -6.46 -0.31
CA ILE A 120 16.66 -5.69 -1.56
C ILE A 120 18.05 -5.42 -2.16
N GLN A 121 19.01 -4.96 -1.37
CA GLN A 121 20.36 -4.66 -1.84
C GLN A 121 21.05 -5.91 -2.40
N ARG A 122 20.92 -7.06 -1.73
CA ARG A 122 21.45 -8.34 -2.23
C ARG A 122 20.78 -8.76 -3.55
N PHE A 123 19.48 -8.58 -3.66
CA PHE A 123 18.74 -8.89 -4.89
C PHE A 123 19.19 -8.00 -6.05
N LEU A 124 19.49 -6.74 -5.81
CA LEU A 124 20.02 -5.80 -6.79
C LEU A 124 21.53 -5.98 -7.07
N ALA A 125 22.18 -6.94 -6.42
CA ALA A 125 23.62 -7.18 -6.50
C ALA A 125 24.48 -5.93 -6.19
N VAL A 126 23.97 -5.06 -5.29
CA VAL A 126 24.73 -3.89 -4.80
C VAL A 126 25.31 -4.16 -3.42
N GLY A 127 26.30 -3.35 -3.02
CA GLY A 127 26.88 -3.43 -1.67
C GLY A 127 25.81 -3.23 -0.60
N THR A 128 25.89 -4.01 0.49
CA THR A 128 24.95 -3.88 1.60
C THR A 128 25.40 -2.77 2.53
N GLU A 129 24.60 -1.72 2.63
CA GLU A 129 24.80 -0.59 3.51
C GLU A 129 23.62 -0.41 4.46
N GLU A 130 23.84 0.14 5.62
CA GLU A 130 22.79 0.54 6.53
C GLU A 130 22.09 1.79 5.99
N LEU A 131 20.79 1.65 5.69
CA LEU A 131 19.99 2.73 5.13
C LEU A 131 19.02 3.26 6.18
N GLU A 132 19.00 4.56 6.38
CA GLU A 132 18.08 5.22 7.27
C GLU A 132 16.93 5.88 6.53
N THR A 133 15.77 5.96 7.16
CA THR A 133 14.62 6.69 6.65
C THR A 133 14.02 7.57 7.74
N PRO A 134 13.84 8.88 7.50
CA PRO A 134 13.16 9.76 8.44
C PRO A 134 11.64 9.56 8.44
N LYS A 135 11.11 8.72 7.53
CA LYS A 135 9.66 8.50 7.40
C LYS A 135 9.16 7.49 8.43
N LYS A 136 8.09 7.86 9.13
CA LYS A 136 7.40 7.01 10.13
C LYS A 136 6.00 6.63 9.64
N LYS A 137 5.50 5.49 10.11
CA LYS A 137 4.09 5.11 9.89
C LYS A 137 3.18 6.23 10.40
N GLN A 138 2.23 6.63 9.57
CA GLN A 138 1.29 7.69 9.91
C GLN A 138 0.17 7.17 10.82
N GLU A 139 -0.37 5.98 10.57
CA GLU A 139 -1.45 5.40 11.36
C GLU A 139 -0.98 4.09 12.01
N THR A 140 -1.01 4.06 13.33
CA THR A 140 -0.54 2.93 14.15
C THR A 140 -1.53 2.53 15.23
N ARG A 141 -2.67 3.23 15.36
CA ARG A 141 -3.71 2.90 16.34
C ARG A 141 -4.32 1.52 16.02
N PRO A 142 -4.83 0.78 17.02
CA PRO A 142 -5.69 -0.38 16.78
C PRO A 142 -6.87 0.01 15.87
N LEU A 143 -7.33 -0.93 15.04
CA LEU A 143 -8.38 -0.68 14.05
C LEU A 143 -9.68 -0.21 14.71
N ASP A 144 -10.06 -0.81 15.84
CA ASP A 144 -11.26 -0.46 16.63
C ASP A 144 -11.18 0.96 17.22
N LYS A 145 -9.99 1.53 17.36
CA LYS A 145 -9.75 2.90 17.83
C LYS A 145 -9.64 3.92 16.69
N ALA A 146 -9.42 3.46 15.48
CA ALA A 146 -9.19 4.32 14.32
C ALA A 146 -10.39 4.36 13.37
N ILE A 147 -11.22 3.28 13.34
CA ILE A 147 -12.41 3.16 12.50
C ILE A 147 -13.65 3.41 13.35
N ALA A 148 -14.43 4.43 12.98
CA ALA A 148 -15.62 4.83 13.74
C ALA A 148 -16.75 3.77 13.71
N ASN A 149 -16.93 3.09 12.58
CA ASN A 149 -17.91 2.03 12.39
C ASN A 149 -17.26 0.63 12.32
N TYR A 150 -16.30 0.37 13.21
CA TYR A 150 -15.48 -0.85 13.18
C TYR A 150 -16.31 -2.14 13.18
N SER A 151 -17.29 -2.29 14.10
CA SER A 151 -18.10 -3.50 14.19
C SER A 151 -18.93 -3.73 12.93
N GLU A 152 -19.59 -2.69 12.42
CA GLU A 152 -20.36 -2.76 11.17
C GLU A 152 -19.50 -3.22 9.99
N LEU A 153 -18.29 -2.63 9.86
CA LEU A 153 -17.35 -2.97 8.80
C LEU A 153 -16.84 -4.40 8.93
N ASN A 154 -16.52 -4.84 10.15
CA ASN A 154 -16.08 -6.21 10.42
C ASN A 154 -17.15 -7.23 10.06
N ASP A 155 -18.39 -7.00 10.51
CA ASP A 155 -19.54 -7.86 10.21
C ASP A 155 -19.83 -7.92 8.71
N ALA A 156 -19.76 -6.78 8.03
CA ALA A 156 -19.99 -6.71 6.59
C ALA A 156 -18.91 -7.44 5.76
N LEU A 157 -17.69 -7.60 6.28
CA LEU A 157 -16.58 -8.28 5.59
C LEU A 157 -16.30 -9.70 6.13
N ALA A 158 -17.05 -10.17 7.14
CA ALA A 158 -16.80 -11.44 7.84
C ALA A 158 -16.77 -12.65 6.90
N ASP A 159 -17.70 -12.72 5.94
CA ASP A 159 -17.84 -13.84 4.99
C ASP A 159 -16.97 -13.67 3.72
N THR A 160 -15.98 -12.77 3.75
CA THR A 160 -15.08 -12.51 2.63
C THR A 160 -13.65 -12.93 2.95
N SER A 161 -12.80 -13.08 1.92
CA SER A 161 -11.36 -13.29 2.12
C SER A 161 -10.65 -12.14 2.84
N TRP A 162 -11.31 -11.00 3.00
CA TRP A 162 -10.78 -9.79 3.62
C TRP A 162 -11.03 -9.71 5.14
N SER A 163 -11.80 -10.66 5.72
CA SER A 163 -11.96 -10.79 7.18
C SER A 163 -10.60 -10.86 7.90
N ARG A 164 -9.61 -11.51 7.29
CA ARG A 164 -8.22 -11.58 7.80
C ARG A 164 -7.55 -10.23 8.04
N PHE A 165 -8.05 -9.14 7.47
CA PHE A 165 -7.47 -7.80 7.67
C PHE A 165 -7.79 -7.22 9.04
N PHE A 166 -8.71 -7.83 9.78
CA PHE A 166 -9.06 -7.46 11.13
C PHE A 166 -8.24 -8.23 12.18
N ASP A 167 -7.58 -9.33 11.78
CA ASP A 167 -6.70 -10.12 12.63
C ASP A 167 -5.34 -9.42 12.77
N GLU A 168 -5.08 -8.82 13.94
CA GLU A 168 -3.84 -8.08 14.25
C GLU A 168 -3.19 -8.55 15.54
#